data_346ab60fc299fbf0ceafd983d1903674
#
_entry.id   346ab60fc299fbf0ceafd983d1903674
#
_cell.length_a   1.000
_cell.length_b   1.000
_cell.length_c   1.000
_cell.angle_alpha   90.00
_cell.angle_beta   90.00
_cell.angle_gamma   90.00
#
_symmetry.space_group_name_H-M   'P 1'
#
loop_
_entity.id
_entity.type
_entity.pdbx_description
1 polymer ?
#
loop_
_entity_poly.entity_id
_entity_poly.type
_entity_poly.pdbx_seq_one_letter_code
_entity_poly.pdbx_strand_id
1 'polypeptide(L)'
;ITMPDNKLAHVNSTPQDKAIKKIFAKLEKPVQTISLYDALMQHRQEYVYYRTDHHWTSKGAYYGYVGICEKLGISHALSEYKKKKFGSFIGTYYGDTNGDKNFRKDELAVYYPVSDKISMKYQNESGKIVNGHVIADSSKYGISNKYLAFLEGDNAYTVITNKNIKDSSS
;
A
#
# COMPACT_ATOMS: atom_id res chain seq x y z
N ILE A 1 15.41 3.69 -10.04
CA ILE A 1 14.78 2.39 -9.76
C ILE A 1 13.95 2.58 -8.52
N THR A 2 12.69 2.30 -8.61
CA THR A 2 11.74 2.53 -7.53
C THR A 2 11.24 1.23 -6.88
N MET A 3 11.53 0.07 -7.48
CA MET A 3 11.17 -1.21 -6.92
C MET A 3 12.36 -1.82 -6.16
N PRO A 4 12.21 -2.22 -4.88
CA PRO A 4 13.27 -2.83 -4.10
C PRO A 4 13.46 -4.30 -4.48
N ASP A 5 14.21 -4.56 -5.54
CA ASP A 5 14.51 -5.90 -6.02
C ASP A 5 16.03 -6.06 -6.18
N ASN A 6 16.56 -7.21 -5.78
CA ASN A 6 17.99 -7.47 -5.80
C ASN A 6 18.59 -7.46 -7.21
N LYS A 7 17.81 -7.84 -8.23
CA LYS A 7 18.26 -7.80 -9.63
C LYS A 7 18.42 -6.36 -10.13
N LEU A 8 17.56 -5.45 -9.65
CA LEU A 8 17.59 -4.03 -10.01
C LEU A 8 18.63 -3.26 -9.20
N ALA A 9 18.81 -3.63 -7.94
CA ALA A 9 19.78 -3.00 -7.03
C ALA A 9 21.20 -3.59 -7.13
N HIS A 10 21.40 -4.66 -7.91
CA HIS A 10 22.66 -5.39 -8.01
C HIS A 10 23.20 -5.88 -6.66
N VAL A 11 22.31 -6.22 -5.74
CA VAL A 11 22.65 -6.72 -4.42
C VAL A 11 22.65 -8.24 -4.42
N ASN A 12 23.70 -8.83 -3.82
CA ASN A 12 23.78 -10.28 -3.68
C ASN A 12 22.85 -10.78 -2.58
N SER A 13 21.61 -11.12 -2.95
CA SER A 13 20.59 -11.65 -2.06
C SER A 13 19.72 -12.68 -2.79
N THR A 14 18.88 -13.39 -2.07
CA THR A 14 17.94 -14.36 -2.67
C THR A 14 16.96 -13.64 -3.60
N PRO A 15 16.84 -14.04 -4.87
CA PRO A 15 15.87 -13.46 -5.79
C PRO A 15 14.44 -13.61 -5.26
N GLN A 16 13.70 -12.50 -5.20
CA GLN A 16 12.34 -12.47 -4.63
C GLN A 16 11.37 -13.41 -5.36
N ASP A 17 11.41 -13.45 -6.69
CA ASP A 17 10.59 -14.34 -7.52
C ASP A 17 10.79 -15.82 -7.15
N LYS A 18 12.04 -16.22 -6.91
CA LYS A 18 12.37 -17.60 -6.47
C LYS A 18 11.89 -17.86 -5.05
N ALA A 19 12.04 -16.89 -4.14
CA ALA A 19 11.57 -17.01 -2.76
C ALA A 19 10.05 -17.18 -2.71
N ILE A 20 9.30 -16.34 -3.44
CA ILE A 20 7.84 -16.40 -3.54
C ILE A 20 7.39 -17.77 -4.07
N LYS A 21 7.97 -18.22 -5.19
CA LYS A 21 7.65 -19.55 -5.77
C LYS A 21 7.90 -20.68 -4.79
N LYS A 22 9.02 -20.63 -4.06
CA LYS A 22 9.37 -21.65 -3.05
C LYS A 22 8.39 -21.68 -1.88
N ILE A 23 7.91 -20.51 -1.44
CA ILE A 23 6.91 -20.40 -0.37
C ILE A 23 5.56 -20.95 -0.88
N PHE A 24 5.11 -20.50 -2.05
CA PHE A 24 3.83 -20.92 -2.62
C PHE A 24 3.74 -22.42 -2.87
N ALA A 25 4.86 -23.05 -3.28
CA ALA A 25 4.94 -24.49 -3.48
C ALA A 25 4.77 -25.34 -2.20
N LYS A 26 4.88 -24.70 -1.03
CA LYS A 26 4.71 -25.37 0.27
C LYS A 26 3.32 -25.22 0.85
N LEU A 27 2.46 -24.40 0.24
CA LEU A 27 1.11 -24.18 0.73
C LEU A 27 0.20 -25.32 0.29
N GLU A 28 -0.60 -25.83 1.23
CA GLU A 28 -1.56 -26.90 0.98
C GLU A 28 -2.83 -26.35 0.32
N LYS A 29 -3.49 -27.21 -0.44
CA LYS A 29 -4.83 -26.89 -0.97
C LYS A 29 -5.84 -26.83 0.19
N PRO A 30 -6.82 -25.91 0.18
CA PRO A 30 -7.28 -25.08 -0.97
C PRO A 30 -6.70 -23.66 -1.03
N VAL A 31 -5.55 -23.37 -0.40
CA VAL A 31 -4.99 -22.02 -0.38
C VAL A 31 -4.70 -21.52 -1.82
N GLN A 32 -5.33 -20.42 -2.19
CA GLN A 32 -5.04 -19.74 -3.45
C GLN A 32 -3.92 -18.73 -3.25
N THR A 33 -2.99 -18.67 -4.20
CA THR A 33 -1.84 -17.76 -4.16
C THR A 33 -1.94 -16.73 -5.28
N ILE A 34 -1.53 -15.50 -4.98
CA ILE A 34 -1.44 -14.40 -5.94
C ILE A 34 -0.03 -13.82 -5.84
N SER A 35 0.78 -13.95 -6.91
CA SER A 35 2.07 -13.27 -6.99
C SER A 35 1.89 -11.89 -7.61
N LEU A 36 2.25 -10.87 -6.88
CA LEU A 36 2.26 -9.49 -7.36
C LEU A 36 3.63 -9.09 -7.96
N TYR A 37 4.61 -10.00 -7.91
CA TYR A 37 5.97 -9.70 -8.34
C TYR A 37 6.03 -9.26 -9.81
N ASP A 38 5.44 -10.03 -10.72
CA ASP A 38 5.49 -9.76 -12.15
C ASP A 38 4.71 -8.48 -12.52
N ALA A 39 3.56 -8.26 -11.89
CA ALA A 39 2.76 -7.04 -12.07
C ALA A 39 3.56 -5.79 -11.67
N LEU A 40 4.21 -5.81 -10.50
CA LEU A 40 5.04 -4.69 -10.05
C LEU A 40 6.30 -4.51 -10.89
N MET A 41 6.91 -5.61 -11.36
CA MET A 41 8.08 -5.55 -12.24
C MET A 41 7.77 -4.95 -13.61
N GLN A 42 6.60 -5.16 -14.17
CA GLN A 42 6.15 -4.50 -15.41
C GLN A 42 6.13 -2.96 -15.24
N HIS A 43 5.82 -2.48 -14.05
CA HIS A 43 5.74 -1.06 -13.70
C HIS A 43 6.99 -0.51 -12.99
N ARG A 44 8.11 -1.25 -13.01
CA ARG A 44 9.35 -0.89 -12.28
C ARG A 44 9.96 0.45 -12.66
N GLN A 45 9.64 1.00 -13.82
CA GLN A 45 10.09 2.32 -14.24
C GLN A 45 9.24 3.46 -13.68
N GLU A 46 8.10 3.14 -13.10
CA GLU A 46 7.20 4.09 -12.49
C GLU A 46 7.52 4.27 -11.00
N TYR A 47 6.94 5.30 -10.40
CA TYR A 47 7.13 5.57 -8.98
C TYR A 47 6.20 4.70 -8.13
N VAL A 48 6.52 3.41 -8.03
CA VAL A 48 5.72 2.38 -7.35
C VAL A 48 6.18 2.07 -5.94
N TYR A 49 7.41 2.46 -5.56
CA TYR A 49 7.92 2.39 -4.19
C TYR A 49 8.48 3.74 -3.75
N TYR A 50 8.41 4.04 -2.46
CA TYR A 50 9.08 5.19 -1.88
C TYR A 50 10.61 4.99 -1.90
N ARG A 51 11.35 6.10 -1.92
CA ARG A 51 12.83 6.09 -1.86
C ARG A 51 13.34 6.05 -0.43
N THR A 52 12.56 6.68 0.46
CA THR A 52 12.91 6.87 1.87
C THR A 52 12.17 5.92 2.80
N ASP A 53 11.37 5.01 2.25
CA ASP A 53 10.53 4.09 3.01
C ASP A 53 10.44 2.71 2.32
N HIS A 54 10.20 1.65 3.10
CA HIS A 54 10.08 0.29 2.60
C HIS A 54 8.72 -0.04 1.97
N HIS A 55 7.76 0.84 2.09
CA HIS A 55 6.44 0.62 1.50
C HIS A 55 6.37 1.01 0.02
N TRP A 56 5.44 0.39 -0.67
CA TRP A 56 5.00 0.86 -1.98
C TRP A 56 4.27 2.19 -1.87
N THR A 57 4.21 2.93 -2.98
CA THR A 57 3.36 4.11 -3.11
C THR A 57 1.90 3.69 -3.32
N SER A 58 0.96 4.63 -3.24
CA SER A 58 -0.43 4.37 -3.61
C SER A 58 -0.58 3.85 -5.05
N LYS A 59 0.34 4.20 -5.94
CA LYS A 59 0.37 3.67 -7.30
C LYS A 59 0.82 2.21 -7.33
N GLY A 60 1.83 1.85 -6.54
CA GLY A 60 2.25 0.47 -6.37
C GLY A 60 1.14 -0.39 -5.75
N ALA A 61 0.48 0.12 -4.71
CA ALA A 61 -0.67 -0.53 -4.09
C ALA A 61 -1.83 -0.74 -5.08
N TYR A 62 -2.07 0.23 -5.98
CA TYR A 62 -3.07 0.07 -7.04
C TYR A 62 -2.74 -1.09 -7.98
N TYR A 63 -1.50 -1.24 -8.42
CA TYR A 63 -1.11 -2.41 -9.24
C TYR A 63 -1.25 -3.73 -8.49
N GLY A 64 -0.99 -3.73 -7.18
CA GLY A 64 -1.30 -4.87 -6.33
C GLY A 64 -2.79 -5.21 -6.31
N TYR A 65 -3.63 -4.20 -6.15
CA TYR A 65 -5.09 -4.33 -6.20
C TYR A 65 -5.57 -4.87 -7.56
N VAL A 66 -5.04 -4.35 -8.69
CA VAL A 66 -5.34 -4.85 -10.04
C VAL A 66 -5.05 -6.35 -10.14
N GLY A 67 -3.86 -6.80 -9.71
CA GLY A 67 -3.51 -8.21 -9.75
C GLY A 67 -4.45 -9.10 -8.90
N ILE A 68 -4.95 -8.59 -7.79
CA ILE A 68 -5.97 -9.28 -6.98
C ILE A 68 -7.31 -9.34 -7.72
N CYS A 69 -7.76 -8.22 -8.28
CA CYS A 69 -9.02 -8.14 -9.02
C CYS A 69 -9.03 -9.08 -10.23
N GLU A 70 -7.96 -9.09 -11.02
CA GLU A 70 -7.80 -10.00 -12.16
C GLU A 70 -7.91 -11.47 -11.74
N LYS A 71 -7.27 -11.84 -10.62
CA LYS A 71 -7.36 -13.20 -10.09
C LYS A 71 -8.77 -13.59 -9.65
N LEU A 72 -9.52 -12.63 -9.12
CA LEU A 72 -10.89 -12.84 -8.62
C LEU A 72 -11.96 -12.58 -9.68
N GLY A 73 -11.60 -12.15 -10.89
CA GLY A 73 -12.56 -11.77 -11.94
C GLY A 73 -13.37 -10.51 -11.60
N ILE A 74 -12.80 -9.60 -10.79
CA ILE A 74 -13.46 -8.35 -10.37
C ILE A 74 -12.99 -7.22 -11.29
N SER A 75 -13.94 -6.40 -11.77
CA SER A 75 -13.62 -5.18 -12.53
C SER A 75 -12.90 -4.15 -11.63
N HIS A 76 -11.96 -3.44 -12.23
CA HIS A 76 -11.19 -2.38 -11.56
C HIS A 76 -10.99 -1.20 -12.51
N ALA A 77 -11.03 0.04 -11.98
CA ALA A 77 -10.74 1.24 -12.75
C ALA A 77 -10.14 2.33 -11.85
N LEU A 78 -8.96 2.85 -12.24
CA LEU A 78 -8.33 3.96 -11.52
C LEU A 78 -9.11 5.28 -11.69
N SER A 79 -9.92 5.40 -12.75
CA SER A 79 -10.80 6.56 -12.99
C SER A 79 -11.86 6.76 -11.89
N GLU A 80 -12.16 5.72 -11.11
CA GLU A 80 -13.10 5.78 -9.99
C GLU A 80 -12.47 6.42 -8.73
N TYR A 81 -11.20 6.79 -8.78
CA TYR A 81 -10.46 7.33 -7.66
C TYR A 81 -9.99 8.76 -7.94
N LYS A 82 -10.07 9.61 -6.93
CA LYS A 82 -9.44 10.94 -6.93
C LYS A 82 -8.03 10.85 -6.38
N LYS A 83 -7.11 11.55 -7.04
CA LYS A 83 -5.74 11.70 -6.54
C LYS A 83 -5.61 12.98 -5.72
N LYS A 84 -5.04 12.87 -4.51
CA LYS A 84 -4.67 14.01 -3.68
C LYS A 84 -3.20 13.91 -3.30
N LYS A 85 -2.46 15.02 -3.40
CA LYS A 85 -1.08 15.13 -2.92
C LYS A 85 -1.08 15.58 -1.48
N PHE A 86 -0.31 14.89 -0.64
CA PHE A 86 -0.11 15.22 0.77
C PHE A 86 1.23 15.90 1.04
N GLY A 87 2.01 16.16 -0.03
CA GLY A 87 3.29 16.85 0.02
C GLY A 87 4.45 15.96 0.43
N SER A 88 5.54 16.56 0.88
CA SER A 88 6.79 15.87 1.18
C SER A 88 6.63 14.84 2.30
N PHE A 89 7.29 13.70 2.11
CA PHE A 89 7.34 12.57 3.01
C PHE A 89 8.78 12.07 3.17
N ILE A 90 9.13 11.65 4.37
CA ILE A 90 10.39 10.99 4.69
C ILE A 90 10.03 9.74 5.50
N GLY A 91 10.38 8.58 4.98
CA GLY A 91 10.08 7.30 5.63
C GLY A 91 11.22 6.76 6.48
N THR A 92 11.10 5.47 6.85
CA THR A 92 11.96 4.78 7.82
C THR A 92 13.42 4.71 7.42
N TYR A 93 13.73 4.54 6.13
CA TYR A 93 15.12 4.45 5.66
C TYR A 93 15.93 5.72 5.89
N TYR A 94 15.28 6.88 6.01
CA TYR A 94 15.98 8.11 6.31
C TYR A 94 16.63 8.09 7.72
N GLY A 95 15.95 7.50 8.69
CA GLY A 95 16.49 7.28 10.03
C GLY A 95 17.71 6.35 10.01
N ASP A 96 17.64 5.29 9.19
CA ASP A 96 18.71 4.29 9.06
C ASP A 96 19.98 4.87 8.42
N THR A 97 19.88 5.97 7.68
CA THR A 97 21.01 6.68 7.07
C THR A 97 21.60 7.79 7.95
N ASN A 98 21.25 7.86 9.23
CA ASN A 98 21.63 8.94 10.14
C ASN A 98 21.28 10.36 9.62
N GLY A 99 20.22 10.45 8.82
CA GLY A 99 19.74 11.72 8.28
C GLY A 99 20.58 12.29 7.15
N ASP A 100 21.09 11.44 6.24
CA ASP A 100 21.85 11.88 5.06
C ASP A 100 21.09 12.99 4.31
N LYS A 101 21.71 14.18 4.21
CA LYS A 101 21.13 15.36 3.55
C LYS A 101 20.95 15.19 2.03
N ASN A 102 21.63 14.21 1.43
CA ASN A 102 21.50 13.88 0.01
C ASN A 102 20.25 13.04 -0.29
N PHE A 103 19.55 12.57 0.72
CA PHE A 103 18.30 11.82 0.54
C PHE A 103 17.22 12.70 -0.09
N ARG A 104 16.78 12.31 -1.28
CA ARG A 104 15.67 12.99 -1.95
C ARG A 104 14.36 12.60 -1.27
N LYS A 105 13.67 13.59 -0.69
CA LYS A 105 12.33 13.40 -0.10
C LYS A 105 11.37 12.79 -1.10
N ASP A 106 10.47 11.98 -0.61
CA ASP A 106 9.34 11.46 -1.37
C ASP A 106 8.19 12.46 -1.44
N GLU A 107 7.26 12.24 -2.34
CA GLU A 107 5.95 12.88 -2.36
C GLU A 107 4.90 11.82 -1.97
N LEU A 108 4.18 12.07 -0.89
CA LEU A 108 3.03 11.26 -0.54
C LEU A 108 1.83 11.70 -1.37
N ALA A 109 1.29 10.80 -2.17
CA ALA A 109 0.04 10.98 -2.88
C ALA A 109 -0.88 9.79 -2.57
N VAL A 110 -2.17 10.07 -2.50
CA VAL A 110 -3.19 9.06 -2.22
C VAL A 110 -4.21 9.02 -3.35
N TYR A 111 -4.77 7.85 -3.59
CA TYR A 111 -5.95 7.65 -4.41
C TYR A 111 -7.09 7.23 -3.49
N TYR A 112 -8.18 7.95 -3.50
CA TYR A 112 -9.33 7.64 -2.66
C TYR A 112 -10.60 7.56 -3.52
N PRO A 113 -11.51 6.66 -3.19
CA PRO A 113 -12.74 6.47 -3.95
C PRO A 113 -13.63 7.70 -3.88
N VAL A 114 -14.31 7.99 -5.00
CA VAL A 114 -15.28 9.07 -5.07
C VAL A 114 -16.62 8.59 -4.51
N SER A 115 -16.68 8.41 -3.20
CA SER A 115 -17.89 7.96 -2.53
C SER A 115 -17.99 8.52 -1.11
N ASP A 116 -19.15 9.06 -0.77
CA ASP A 116 -19.54 9.46 0.58
C ASP A 116 -20.11 8.31 1.43
N LYS A 117 -20.24 7.12 0.83
CA LYS A 117 -20.84 5.95 1.46
C LYS A 117 -19.83 4.99 2.08
N ILE A 118 -18.55 5.38 2.10
CA ILE A 118 -17.49 4.63 2.76
C ILE A 118 -17.32 5.17 4.18
N SER A 119 -17.35 4.28 5.15
CA SER A 119 -17.07 4.58 6.55
C SER A 119 -16.05 3.62 7.11
N MET A 120 -15.31 4.05 8.11
CA MET A 120 -14.32 3.24 8.81
C MET A 120 -14.53 3.32 10.32
N LYS A 121 -14.36 2.18 10.98
CA LYS A 121 -14.21 2.09 12.44
C LYS A 121 -12.93 1.30 12.72
N TYR A 122 -12.24 1.65 13.78
CA TYR A 122 -11.03 0.94 14.19
C TYR A 122 -10.92 0.88 15.72
N GLN A 123 -10.13 -0.06 16.19
CA GLN A 123 -9.79 -0.15 17.61
C GLN A 123 -8.57 0.73 17.88
N ASN A 124 -8.73 1.73 18.73
CA ASN A 124 -7.63 2.62 19.13
C ASN A 124 -6.73 1.97 20.19
N GLU A 125 -5.64 2.65 20.55
CA GLU A 125 -4.66 2.17 21.54
C GLU A 125 -5.28 1.85 22.92
N SER A 126 -6.40 2.48 23.28
CA SER A 126 -7.12 2.18 24.52
C SER A 126 -8.09 1.00 24.39
N GLY A 127 -8.09 0.29 23.27
CA GLY A 127 -8.97 -0.85 23.00
C GLY A 127 -10.42 -0.48 22.63
N LYS A 128 -10.75 0.81 22.51
CA LYS A 128 -12.10 1.27 22.14
C LYS A 128 -12.28 1.32 20.64
N ILE A 129 -13.50 0.93 20.19
CA ILE A 129 -13.89 1.11 18.79
C ILE A 129 -14.35 2.55 18.57
N VAL A 130 -13.66 3.23 17.66
CA VAL A 130 -13.92 4.63 17.29
C VAL A 130 -14.15 4.77 15.79
N ASN A 131 -14.78 5.86 15.37
CA ASN A 131 -14.90 6.20 13.96
C ASN A 131 -13.57 6.78 13.47
N GLY A 132 -13.21 6.45 12.23
CA GLY A 132 -12.02 6.92 11.58
C GLY A 132 -12.20 7.15 10.08
N HIS A 133 -11.10 7.42 9.40
CA HIS A 133 -11.07 7.71 7.97
C HIS A 133 -10.14 6.72 7.25
N VAL A 134 -10.60 6.17 6.12
CA VAL A 134 -9.73 5.34 5.25
C VAL A 134 -8.51 6.13 4.81
N ILE A 135 -8.69 7.43 4.53
CA ILE A 135 -7.62 8.40 4.30
C ILE A 135 -7.87 9.61 5.21
N ALA A 136 -7.04 9.76 6.24
CA ALA A 136 -7.11 10.87 7.17
C ALA A 136 -6.45 12.13 6.60
N ASP A 137 -6.68 13.28 7.22
CA ASP A 137 -6.01 14.53 6.86
C ASP A 137 -4.53 14.45 7.23
N SER A 138 -3.67 14.47 6.22
CA SER A 138 -2.21 14.38 6.40
C SER A 138 -1.59 15.59 7.08
N SER A 139 -2.32 16.71 7.20
CA SER A 139 -1.84 17.91 7.92
C SER A 139 -1.66 17.67 9.42
N LYS A 140 -2.36 16.65 9.97
CA LYS A 140 -2.23 16.22 11.36
C LYS A 140 -0.90 15.55 11.67
N TYR A 141 -0.15 15.13 10.65
CA TYR A 141 1.06 14.32 10.83
C TYR A 141 2.31 15.07 10.37
N GLY A 142 3.38 14.95 11.13
CA GLY A 142 4.70 15.41 10.73
C GLY A 142 5.20 14.70 9.46
N ILE A 143 6.26 15.26 8.87
CA ILE A 143 6.80 14.78 7.58
C ILE A 143 7.18 13.29 7.60
N SER A 144 7.65 12.76 8.71
CA SER A 144 8.04 11.35 8.91
C SER A 144 6.85 10.44 9.22
N ASN A 145 5.72 11.00 9.65
CA ASN A 145 4.56 10.25 10.11
C ASN A 145 3.35 10.35 9.16
N LYS A 146 3.53 10.96 8.00
CA LYS A 146 2.43 11.15 7.04
C LYS A 146 1.81 9.85 6.54
N TYR A 147 2.55 8.73 6.60
CA TYR A 147 2.03 7.42 6.25
C TYR A 147 0.85 7.00 7.15
N LEU A 148 0.79 7.50 8.38
CA LEU A 148 -0.34 7.29 9.29
C LEU A 148 -1.67 7.88 8.77
N ALA A 149 -1.64 8.69 7.71
CA ALA A 149 -2.88 9.12 7.02
C ALA A 149 -3.63 7.94 6.38
N PHE A 150 -2.96 6.83 6.09
CA PHE A 150 -3.63 5.61 5.65
C PHE A 150 -4.20 4.86 6.86
N LEU A 151 -5.50 4.67 6.88
CA LEU A 151 -6.24 3.95 7.91
C LEU A 151 -6.02 4.49 9.35
N GLU A 152 -5.53 5.73 9.48
CA GLU A 152 -5.13 6.34 10.75
C GLU A 152 -4.07 5.54 11.52
N GLY A 153 -3.24 4.76 10.81
CA GLY A 153 -2.11 4.00 11.34
C GLY A 153 -2.32 2.49 11.38
N ASP A 154 -1.45 1.82 12.13
CA ASP A 154 -1.44 0.37 12.29
C ASP A 154 -2.42 -0.03 13.41
N ASN A 155 -3.64 -0.34 13.04
CA ASN A 155 -4.69 -0.68 13.99
C ASN A 155 -4.85 -2.19 14.13
N ALA A 156 -5.02 -2.69 15.35
CA ALA A 156 -5.23 -4.10 15.62
C ALA A 156 -6.53 -4.64 15.00
N TYR A 157 -7.52 -3.78 14.83
CA TYR A 157 -8.80 -4.12 14.21
C TYR A 157 -9.35 -2.93 13.44
N THR A 158 -9.76 -3.15 12.19
CA THR A 158 -10.35 -2.11 11.33
C THR A 158 -11.49 -2.71 10.51
N VAL A 159 -12.61 -2.00 10.48
CA VAL A 159 -13.76 -2.32 9.62
C VAL A 159 -14.02 -1.17 8.66
N ILE A 160 -14.00 -1.46 7.37
CA ILE A 160 -14.37 -0.53 6.31
C ILE A 160 -15.69 -1.01 5.72
N THR A 161 -16.67 -0.13 5.69
CA THR A 161 -18.01 -0.40 5.14
C THR A 161 -18.22 0.47 3.91
N ASN A 162 -18.63 -0.14 2.80
CA ASN A 162 -19.03 0.55 1.58
C ASN A 162 -20.51 0.24 1.28
N LYS A 163 -21.40 1.19 1.55
CA LYS A 163 -22.86 1.02 1.34
C LYS A 163 -23.28 1.02 -0.14
N ASN A 164 -22.37 1.23 -1.07
CA ASN A 164 -22.65 1.12 -2.51
C ASN A 164 -22.60 -0.33 -3.03
N ILE A 165 -21.95 -1.23 -2.28
CA ILE A 165 -21.90 -2.65 -2.61
C ILE A 165 -23.16 -3.28 -2.01
N LYS A 166 -24.06 -3.75 -2.88
CA LYS A 166 -25.13 -4.65 -2.43
C LYS A 166 -24.47 -6.00 -2.13
N ASP A 167 -24.73 -6.55 -0.95
CA ASP A 167 -24.33 -7.92 -0.66
C ASP A 167 -24.89 -8.83 -1.75
N SER A 168 -23.99 -9.48 -2.49
CA SER A 168 -24.35 -10.48 -3.51
C SER A 168 -24.65 -11.86 -2.91
N SER A 169 -24.83 -11.91 -1.57
CA SER A 169 -25.22 -13.09 -0.82
C SER A 169 -26.70 -13.02 -0.44
N SER A 170 -27.56 -13.20 -1.42
CA SER A 170 -28.97 -13.60 -1.23
C SER A 170 -29.34 -14.66 -2.25
#